data_e493072f025fbb41256f3d4660ba5657
#
_entry.id   e493072f025fbb41256f3d4660ba5657
#
_cell.length_a   1.000
_cell.length_b   1.000
_cell.length_c   1.000
_cell.angle_alpha   90.00
_cell.angle_beta   90.00
_cell.angle_gamma   90.00
#
_symmetry.space_group_name_H-M   'P 1'
#
loop_
_entity.id
_entity.type
_entity.pdbx_description
1 polymer ?
#
loop_
_entity_poly.entity_id
_entity_poly.type
_entity_poly.pdbx_seq_one_letter_code
_entity_poly.pdbx_strand_id
1 'polypeptide(L)'
;MAAREKWRSGLGFVLAAAGSAVGLGNLWGFAYRASQGGGGAFLFLYVLIVLVVCLPVLVAEMVLGRSTGQSPLLAPVAAAGRRWQPMGWLFVLAACGILAFYAVLMGWTGVTLLQSALAGLPQDMG
;
A
#
# COMPACT_ATOMS: atom_id res chain seq x y z
N MET A 1 14.76 -12.72 -24.36
CA MET A 1 14.22 -11.64 -23.49
C MET A 1 12.72 -11.88 -23.39
N ALA A 2 12.20 -12.23 -22.22
CA ALA A 2 10.75 -12.40 -22.02
C ALA A 2 10.05 -11.07 -22.27
N ALA A 3 9.00 -11.10 -23.10
CA ALA A 3 8.19 -9.91 -23.38
C ALA A 3 7.56 -9.44 -22.06
N ARG A 4 7.88 -8.21 -21.66
CA ARG A 4 7.34 -7.60 -20.44
C ARG A 4 5.84 -7.39 -20.64
N GLU A 5 5.03 -7.95 -19.76
CA GLU A 5 3.59 -7.73 -19.76
C GLU A 5 3.30 -6.22 -19.62
N LYS A 6 2.48 -5.71 -20.54
CA LYS A 6 2.02 -4.32 -20.55
C LYS A 6 0.54 -4.30 -20.25
N TRP A 7 0.10 -3.33 -19.47
CA TRP A 7 -1.32 -3.08 -19.26
C TRP A 7 -2.03 -2.81 -20.58
N ARG A 8 -3.10 -3.54 -20.86
CA ARG A 8 -3.87 -3.41 -22.11
C ARG A 8 -4.68 -2.12 -22.17
N SER A 9 -5.02 -1.53 -21.02
CA SER A 9 -5.77 -0.27 -20.94
C SER A 9 -5.31 0.57 -19.74
N GLY A 10 -5.34 1.90 -19.90
CA GLY A 10 -5.06 2.83 -18.81
C GLY A 10 -6.07 2.70 -17.67
N LEU A 11 -7.35 2.46 -17.98
CA LEU A 11 -8.40 2.25 -16.98
C LEU A 11 -8.11 0.99 -16.14
N GLY A 12 -7.70 -0.12 -16.77
CA GLY A 12 -7.33 -1.34 -16.07
C GLY A 12 -6.17 -1.14 -15.09
N PHE A 13 -5.16 -0.36 -15.50
CA PHE A 13 -4.06 0.03 -14.61
C PHE A 13 -4.55 0.84 -13.40
N VAL A 14 -5.39 1.88 -13.64
CA VAL A 14 -5.91 2.74 -12.57
C VAL A 14 -6.77 1.94 -11.59
N LEU A 15 -7.65 1.07 -12.09
CA LEU A 15 -8.50 0.24 -11.23
C LEU A 15 -7.69 -0.77 -10.40
N ALA A 16 -6.66 -1.38 -11.00
CA ALA A 16 -5.79 -2.29 -10.28
C ALA A 16 -4.96 -1.56 -9.21
N ALA A 17 -4.41 -0.37 -9.53
CA ALA A 17 -3.68 0.46 -8.59
C ALA A 17 -4.59 0.94 -7.44
N ALA A 18 -5.80 1.41 -7.75
CA ALA A 18 -6.78 1.81 -6.74
C ALA A 18 -7.19 0.63 -5.85
N GLY A 19 -7.48 -0.54 -6.44
CA GLY A 19 -7.84 -1.75 -5.69
C GLY A 19 -6.72 -2.23 -4.77
N SER A 20 -5.47 -2.15 -5.21
CA SER A 20 -4.31 -2.51 -4.37
C SER A 20 -4.05 -1.51 -3.23
N ALA A 21 -4.48 -0.26 -3.40
CA ALA A 21 -4.33 0.79 -2.39
C ALA A 21 -5.40 0.72 -1.29
N VAL A 22 -6.55 0.08 -1.56
CA VAL A 22 -7.63 -0.09 -0.56
C VAL A 22 -7.25 -1.21 0.40
N GLY A 23 -6.98 -0.85 1.64
CA GLY A 23 -6.63 -1.79 2.71
C GLY A 23 -7.39 -1.51 4.00
N LEU A 24 -7.23 -2.41 4.98
CA LEU A 24 -7.83 -2.28 6.32
C LEU A 24 -7.49 -0.95 7.00
N GLY A 25 -6.29 -0.43 6.77
CA GLY A 25 -5.86 0.87 7.27
C GLY A 25 -6.75 2.01 6.78
N ASN A 26 -7.20 1.94 5.51
CA ASN A 26 -8.02 2.98 4.91
C ASN A 26 -9.49 2.91 5.38
N LEU A 27 -9.99 1.68 5.57
CA LEU A 27 -11.40 1.47 5.94
C LEU A 27 -11.63 1.67 7.44
N TRP A 28 -10.77 1.11 8.28
CA TRP A 28 -10.94 1.16 9.74
C TRP A 28 -10.00 2.15 10.42
N GLY A 29 -8.71 2.06 10.15
CA GLY A 29 -7.70 2.86 10.84
C GLY A 29 -7.79 4.35 10.53
N PHE A 30 -8.17 4.73 9.30
CA PHE A 30 -8.33 6.12 8.89
C PHE A 30 -9.50 6.78 9.63
N ALA A 31 -10.67 6.13 9.65
CA ALA A 31 -11.86 6.66 10.33
C ALA A 31 -11.61 6.85 11.84
N TYR A 32 -10.96 5.88 12.48
CA TYR A 32 -10.57 5.96 13.89
C TYR A 32 -9.59 7.13 14.13
N ARG A 33 -8.54 7.27 13.33
CA ARG A 33 -7.59 8.37 13.48
C ARG A 33 -8.21 9.73 13.19
N ALA A 34 -9.12 9.82 12.23
CA ALA A 34 -9.83 11.06 11.93
C ALA A 34 -10.70 11.52 13.13
N SER A 35 -11.37 10.58 13.80
CA SER A 35 -12.18 10.89 14.98
C SER A 35 -11.32 11.37 16.17
N GLN A 36 -10.16 10.76 16.38
CA GLN A 36 -9.24 11.13 17.46
C GLN A 36 -8.44 12.42 17.17
N GLY A 37 -8.16 12.70 15.89
CA GLY A 37 -7.34 13.81 15.43
C GLY A 37 -8.07 15.14 15.25
N GLY A 38 -9.28 15.31 15.79
CA GLY A 38 -10.03 16.55 15.65
C GLY A 38 -10.82 16.69 14.34
N GLY A 39 -11.16 15.57 13.71
CA GLY A 39 -12.07 15.53 12.56
C GLY A 39 -11.60 16.36 11.37
N GLY A 40 -12.18 17.57 11.22
CA GLY A 40 -11.90 18.44 10.08
C GLY A 40 -10.45 18.91 9.98
N ALA A 41 -9.78 19.19 11.10
CA ALA A 41 -8.36 19.59 11.13
C ALA A 41 -7.46 18.45 10.66
N PHE A 42 -7.74 17.22 11.09
CA PHE A 42 -7.05 16.03 10.61
C PHE A 42 -7.22 15.85 9.10
N LEU A 43 -8.45 15.97 8.59
CA LEU A 43 -8.74 15.83 7.17
C LEU A 43 -8.02 16.88 6.32
N PHE A 44 -7.99 18.12 6.78
CA PHE A 44 -7.27 19.19 6.09
C PHE A 44 -5.77 18.90 5.99
N LEU A 45 -5.13 18.55 7.11
CA LEU A 45 -3.71 18.20 7.12
C LEU A 45 -3.44 16.95 6.27
N TYR A 46 -4.30 15.95 6.35
CA TYR A 46 -4.18 14.73 5.55
C TYR A 46 -4.17 15.04 4.06
N VAL A 47 -5.15 15.82 3.57
CA VAL A 47 -5.24 16.20 2.15
C VAL A 47 -4.02 17.01 1.74
N LEU A 48 -3.57 17.95 2.58
CA LEU A 48 -2.38 18.74 2.32
C LEU A 48 -1.13 17.87 2.16
N ILE A 49 -0.91 16.92 3.07
CA ILE A 49 0.23 15.99 3.01
C ILE A 49 0.13 15.09 1.78
N VAL A 50 -1.06 14.59 1.47
CA VAL A 50 -1.26 13.76 0.26
C VAL A 50 -0.88 14.53 -1.01
N LEU A 51 -1.31 15.77 -1.13
CA LEU A 51 -1.03 16.59 -2.33
C LEU A 51 0.43 17.04 -2.41
N VAL A 52 1.02 17.46 -1.29
CA VAL A 52 2.35 18.08 -1.28
C VAL A 52 3.48 17.05 -1.18
N VAL A 53 3.25 15.93 -0.50
CA VAL A 53 4.28 14.91 -0.24
C VAL A 53 4.00 13.63 -0.98
N CYS A 54 2.83 13.00 -0.74
CA CYS A 54 2.57 11.66 -1.24
C CYS A 54 2.44 11.62 -2.77
N LEU A 55 1.77 12.59 -3.36
CA LEU A 55 1.55 12.63 -4.81
C LEU A 55 2.85 12.87 -5.61
N PRO A 56 3.74 13.82 -5.24
CA PRO A 56 5.05 13.95 -5.90
C PRO A 56 5.93 12.70 -5.75
N VAL A 57 5.93 12.06 -4.57
CA VAL A 57 6.68 10.81 -4.35
C VAL A 57 6.13 9.69 -5.23
N LEU A 58 4.81 9.51 -5.29
CA LEU A 58 4.17 8.53 -6.14
C LEU A 58 4.52 8.74 -7.63
N VAL A 59 4.47 9.99 -8.09
CA VAL A 59 4.86 10.32 -9.48
C VAL A 59 6.33 9.99 -9.72
N ALA A 60 7.21 10.34 -8.78
CA ALA A 60 8.63 10.03 -8.90
C ALA A 60 8.90 8.50 -8.96
N GLU A 61 8.22 7.71 -8.15
CA GLU A 61 8.30 6.24 -8.18
C GLU A 61 7.81 5.67 -9.53
N MET A 62 6.70 6.18 -10.04
CA MET A 62 6.17 5.76 -11.34
C MET A 62 7.12 6.12 -12.49
N VAL A 63 7.70 7.32 -12.46
CA VAL A 63 8.69 7.77 -13.46
C VAL A 63 9.93 6.89 -13.39
N LEU A 64 10.45 6.62 -12.18
CA LEU A 64 11.60 5.76 -11.97
C LEU A 64 11.37 4.34 -12.51
N GLY A 65 10.24 3.73 -12.15
CA GLY A 65 9.88 2.40 -12.63
C GLY A 65 9.69 2.33 -14.15
N ARG A 66 9.10 3.39 -14.73
CA ARG A 66 8.81 3.46 -16.17
C ARG A 66 10.06 3.75 -17.00
N SER A 67 10.93 4.66 -16.53
CA SER A 67 12.16 5.06 -17.23
C SER A 67 13.22 3.96 -17.23
N THR A 68 13.39 3.26 -16.10
CA THR A 68 14.39 2.20 -15.97
C THR A 68 13.91 0.86 -16.52
N GLY A 69 12.61 0.62 -16.50
CA GLY A 69 12.04 -0.66 -16.87
C GLY A 69 12.51 -1.83 -16.00
N GLN A 70 13.10 -1.57 -14.85
CA GLN A 70 13.67 -2.56 -13.93
C GLN A 70 12.73 -2.89 -12.78
N SER A 71 13.06 -3.96 -12.03
CA SER A 71 12.38 -4.27 -10.78
C SER A 71 12.65 -3.19 -9.71
N PRO A 72 11.80 -3.06 -8.67
CA PRO A 72 12.04 -2.10 -7.59
C PRO A 72 13.42 -2.20 -6.92
N LEU A 73 14.00 -3.42 -6.90
CA LEU A 73 15.36 -3.64 -6.39
C LEU A 73 16.45 -2.99 -7.25
N LEU A 74 16.29 -3.05 -8.56
CA LEU A 74 17.33 -2.62 -9.52
C LEU A 74 17.07 -1.23 -10.09
N ALA A 75 15.85 -0.70 -10.01
CA ALA A 75 15.50 0.61 -10.56
C ALA A 75 16.35 1.76 -10.01
N PRO A 76 16.65 1.87 -8.70
CA PRO A 76 17.51 2.91 -8.17
C PRO A 76 18.96 2.80 -8.69
N VAL A 77 19.46 1.57 -8.83
CA VAL A 77 20.80 1.31 -9.36
C VAL A 77 20.89 1.70 -10.82
N ALA A 78 19.88 1.36 -11.61
CA ALA A 78 19.83 1.69 -13.03
C ALA A 78 19.71 3.20 -13.29
N ALA A 79 19.02 3.94 -12.42
CA ALA A 79 18.83 5.38 -12.55
C ALA A 79 20.00 6.21 -12.03
N ALA A 80 20.60 5.84 -10.88
CA ALA A 80 21.54 6.69 -10.15
C ALA A 80 22.87 5.99 -9.78
N GLY A 81 23.04 4.75 -10.23
CA GLY A 81 24.29 3.99 -10.03
C GLY A 81 24.32 3.14 -8.76
N ARG A 82 25.39 2.36 -8.63
CA ARG A 82 25.50 1.28 -7.63
C ARG A 82 25.44 1.74 -6.17
N ARG A 83 25.76 2.98 -5.88
CA ARG A 83 25.66 3.56 -4.52
C ARG A 83 24.21 3.63 -4.01
N TRP A 84 23.21 3.52 -4.89
CA TRP A 84 21.77 3.52 -4.55
C TRP A 84 21.19 2.12 -4.36
N GLN A 85 22.02 1.09 -4.38
CA GLN A 85 21.59 -0.29 -4.12
C GLN A 85 20.89 -0.48 -2.76
N PRO A 86 21.30 0.17 -1.65
CA PRO A 86 20.59 0.05 -0.37
C PRO A 86 19.12 0.49 -0.43
N MET A 87 18.80 1.47 -1.28
CA MET A 87 17.42 1.93 -1.48
C MET A 87 16.54 0.84 -2.12
N GLY A 88 17.07 0.08 -3.08
CA GLY A 88 16.38 -1.06 -3.66
C GLY A 88 16.08 -2.15 -2.62
N TRP A 89 17.02 -2.44 -1.74
CA TRP A 89 16.81 -3.37 -0.63
C TRP A 89 15.78 -2.85 0.37
N LEU A 90 15.76 -1.55 0.64
CA LEU A 90 14.76 -0.93 1.50
C LEU A 90 13.34 -1.13 0.95
N PHE A 91 13.13 -0.99 -0.36
CA PHE A 91 11.83 -1.26 -0.99
C PHE A 91 11.40 -2.72 -0.82
N VAL A 92 12.31 -3.66 -1.01
CA VAL A 92 12.01 -5.09 -0.82
C VAL A 92 11.68 -5.40 0.64
N LEU A 93 12.47 -4.91 1.58
CA LEU A 93 12.24 -5.11 3.01
C LEU A 93 10.91 -4.49 3.46
N ALA A 94 10.59 -3.28 2.98
CA ALA A 94 9.31 -2.64 3.25
C ALA A 94 8.13 -3.47 2.71
N ALA A 95 8.23 -3.97 1.48
CA ALA A 95 7.21 -4.83 0.89
C ALA A 95 7.04 -6.14 1.67
N CYS A 96 8.13 -6.78 2.07
CA CYS A 96 8.10 -8.00 2.91
C CYS A 96 7.47 -7.72 4.27
N GLY A 97 7.80 -6.60 4.91
CA GLY A 97 7.22 -6.20 6.20
C GLY A 97 5.70 -5.97 6.11
N ILE A 98 5.26 -5.26 5.07
CA ILE A 98 3.84 -5.03 4.80
C ILE A 98 3.12 -6.37 4.56
N LEU A 99 3.69 -7.25 3.74
CA LEU A 99 3.12 -8.55 3.44
C LEU A 99 2.98 -9.41 4.70
N ALA A 100 4.02 -9.45 5.54
CA ALA A 100 4.00 -10.17 6.81
C ALA A 100 2.91 -9.64 7.76
N PHE A 101 2.78 -8.31 7.86
CA PHE A 101 1.73 -7.67 8.65
C PHE A 101 0.32 -8.06 8.17
N TYR A 102 0.08 -7.98 6.86
CA TYR A 102 -1.22 -8.38 6.29
C TYR A 102 -1.49 -9.88 6.44
N ALA A 103 -0.47 -10.74 6.36
CA ALA A 103 -0.63 -12.17 6.58
C ALA A 103 -1.14 -12.49 8.00
N VAL A 104 -0.62 -11.80 9.02
CA VAL A 104 -1.09 -11.92 10.40
C VAL A 104 -2.53 -11.46 10.54
N LEU A 105 -2.88 -10.31 9.97
CA LEU A 105 -4.25 -9.78 10.01
C LEU A 105 -5.24 -10.71 9.30
N MET A 106 -4.87 -11.26 8.15
CA MET A 106 -5.69 -12.24 7.43
C MET A 106 -5.89 -13.52 8.24
N GLY A 107 -4.85 -14.01 8.90
CA GLY A 107 -4.94 -15.15 9.81
C GLY A 107 -5.92 -14.89 10.94
N TRP A 108 -5.83 -13.74 11.58
CA TRP A 108 -6.74 -13.34 12.66
C TRP A 108 -8.18 -13.23 12.18
N THR A 109 -8.41 -12.53 11.08
CA THR A 109 -9.73 -12.39 10.49
C THR A 109 -10.33 -13.75 10.09
N GLY A 110 -9.51 -14.65 9.54
CA GLY A 110 -9.92 -16.01 9.17
C GLY A 110 -10.36 -16.83 10.38
N VAL A 111 -9.60 -16.79 11.48
CA VAL A 111 -9.95 -17.48 12.73
C VAL A 111 -11.25 -16.92 13.32
N THR A 112 -11.40 -15.59 13.37
CA THR A 112 -12.60 -14.94 13.90
C THR A 112 -13.83 -15.30 13.05
N LEU A 113 -13.69 -15.30 11.74
CA LEU A 113 -14.76 -15.69 10.82
C LEU A 113 -15.17 -17.15 11.00
N LEU A 114 -14.22 -18.05 11.15
CA LEU A 114 -14.48 -19.46 11.42
C LEU A 114 -15.17 -19.67 12.77
N GLN A 115 -14.71 -19.00 13.82
CA GLN A 115 -15.35 -19.05 15.14
C GLN A 115 -16.77 -18.52 15.11
N SER A 116 -17.01 -17.39 14.43
CA SER A 116 -18.36 -16.82 14.28
C SER A 116 -19.29 -17.73 13.49
N ALA A 117 -18.78 -18.44 12.50
CA ALA A 117 -19.57 -19.37 11.70
C ALA A 117 -19.94 -20.65 12.48
N LEU A 118 -19.05 -21.12 13.37
CA LEU A 118 -19.24 -22.35 14.14
C LEU A 118 -19.97 -22.13 15.47
N ALA A 119 -19.72 -21.03 16.16
CA ALA A 119 -20.22 -20.76 17.53
C ALA A 119 -21.26 -19.64 17.62
N GLY A 120 -21.63 -18.99 16.51
CA GLY A 120 -22.43 -17.75 16.51
C GLY A 120 -21.60 -16.53 16.90
N LEU A 121 -22.14 -15.34 16.63
CA LEU A 121 -21.50 -14.09 17.04
C LEU A 121 -21.44 -14.01 18.57
N PRO A 122 -20.32 -13.61 19.19
CA PRO A 122 -20.25 -13.32 20.62
C PRO A 122 -21.29 -12.24 20.95
N GLN A 123 -22.17 -12.51 21.92
CA GLN A 123 -23.25 -11.58 22.29
C GLN A 123 -22.76 -10.38 23.14
N ASP A 124 -21.46 -10.31 23.44
CA ASP A 124 -20.85 -9.35 24.37
C ASP A 124 -20.18 -8.16 23.65
N MET A 125 -20.65 -7.77 22.47
CA MET A 125 -20.21 -6.55 21.81
C MET A 125 -21.22 -5.40 22.02
N GLY A 126 -21.59 -5.14 23.28
CA GLY A 126 -22.35 -3.97 23.72
C GLY A 126 -21.48 -3.00 24.50
#